data_6e9ea2b6cc292768adb74f36fa5028c0
#
_entry.id   6e9ea2b6cc292768adb74f36fa5028c0
#
_cell.length_a   1.000
_cell.length_b   1.000
_cell.length_c   1.000
_cell.angle_alpha   90.00
_cell.angle_beta   90.00
_cell.angle_gamma   90.00
#
_symmetry.space_group_name_H-M   'P 1'
#
loop_
_entity.id
_entity.type
_entity.pdbx_description
1 polymer ?
#
loop_
_entity_poly.entity_id
_entity_poly.type
_entity_poly.pdbx_seq_one_letter_code
_entity_poly.pdbx_strand_id
1 'polypeptide(L)'
;MIKDILNFINGEYVKNVSGKTYEKRNPVDNSLIGMVYEAGKPEVDAAVAAAKAALHGPWGKLSVVDRCKMLDGLVDEINHRFDDFLQAEIADTGKPAHLASHVDIPRGAANFKIFTDTIKNASTESFEMRTPDGKTARSY
;
A
#
# COMPACT_ATOMS: atom_id res chain seq x y z
N MET A 1 25.27 -10.51 4.15
CA MET A 1 25.21 -9.32 5.04
C MET A 1 23.81 -9.31 5.65
N ILE A 2 23.71 -9.27 7.00
CA ILE A 2 22.41 -9.21 7.70
C ILE A 2 21.78 -7.87 7.37
N LYS A 3 20.50 -7.86 6.99
CA LYS A 3 19.79 -6.66 6.52
C LYS A 3 19.03 -6.03 7.68
N ASP A 4 19.16 -4.71 7.88
CA ASP A 4 18.27 -3.95 8.75
C ASP A 4 16.90 -3.81 8.06
N ILE A 5 15.82 -4.20 8.76
CA ILE A 5 14.43 -4.03 8.32
C ILE A 5 13.87 -2.85 9.11
N LEU A 6 13.76 -1.73 8.42
CA LEU A 6 13.42 -0.42 8.99
C LEU A 6 11.94 -0.09 8.82
N ASN A 7 11.45 0.85 9.62
CA ASN A 7 10.14 1.46 9.42
C ASN A 7 10.20 2.42 8.23
N PHE A 8 9.14 2.46 7.41
CA PHE A 8 9.04 3.42 6.32
C PHE A 8 7.98 4.47 6.67
N ILE A 9 8.40 5.71 6.92
CA ILE A 9 7.53 6.79 7.38
C ILE A 9 7.85 8.06 6.61
N ASN A 10 6.84 8.70 6.05
CA ASN A 10 6.95 9.96 5.32
C ASN A 10 7.99 9.93 4.18
N GLY A 11 8.08 8.81 3.46
CA GLY A 11 9.00 8.65 2.33
C GLY A 11 10.42 8.20 2.70
N GLU A 12 10.71 7.96 3.98
CA GLU A 12 12.05 7.62 4.45
C GLU A 12 12.07 6.33 5.28
N TYR A 13 13.19 5.60 5.21
CA TYR A 13 13.46 4.46 6.09
C TYR A 13 14.10 4.93 7.38
N VAL A 14 13.42 4.70 8.50
CA VAL A 14 13.84 5.17 9.83
C VAL A 14 13.98 4.02 10.83
N LYS A 15 14.96 4.14 11.71
CA LYS A 15 15.08 3.29 12.90
C LYS A 15 14.09 3.77 13.96
N ASN A 16 13.69 2.85 14.86
CA ASN A 16 12.89 3.22 16.02
C ASN A 16 13.72 4.02 17.05
N VAL A 17 13.03 4.82 17.85
CA VAL A 17 13.67 5.62 18.92
C VAL A 17 14.20 4.74 20.04
N SER A 18 13.52 3.63 20.36
CA SER A 18 13.89 2.74 21.46
C SER A 18 15.14 1.90 21.19
N GLY A 19 15.55 1.73 19.94
CA GLY A 19 16.60 0.80 19.52
C GLY A 19 16.21 -0.68 19.65
N LYS A 20 14.97 -1.00 20.04
CA LYS A 20 14.51 -2.38 20.22
C LYS A 20 14.38 -3.08 18.87
N THR A 21 15.01 -4.23 18.76
CA THR A 21 14.99 -5.05 17.55
C THR A 21 14.69 -6.51 17.90
N TYR A 22 14.22 -7.25 16.90
CA TYR A 22 14.13 -8.71 16.97
C TYR A 22 14.63 -9.34 15.67
N GLU A 23 15.04 -10.60 15.77
CA GLU A 23 15.53 -11.36 14.65
C GLU A 23 14.37 -11.82 13.75
N LYS A 24 14.46 -11.56 12.46
CA LYS A 24 13.61 -12.19 11.45
C LYS A 24 14.35 -13.40 10.88
N ARG A 25 13.74 -14.57 11.01
CA ARG A 25 14.31 -15.84 10.56
C ARG A 25 13.46 -16.48 9.49
N ASN A 26 14.13 -17.17 8.56
CA ASN A 26 13.48 -17.99 7.55
C ASN A 26 12.81 -19.20 8.25
N PRO A 27 11.50 -19.42 8.08
CA PRO A 27 10.79 -20.50 8.76
C PRO A 27 11.16 -21.90 8.23
N VAL A 28 11.82 -22.02 7.07
CA VAL A 28 12.20 -23.31 6.48
C VAL A 28 13.46 -23.85 7.13
N ASP A 29 14.50 -23.03 7.28
CA ASP A 29 15.83 -23.46 7.71
C ASP A 29 16.36 -22.72 8.95
N ASN A 30 15.55 -21.81 9.51
CA ASN A 30 15.89 -20.98 10.66
C ASN A 30 17.09 -20.03 10.43
N SER A 31 17.52 -19.84 9.20
CA SER A 31 18.58 -18.87 8.88
C SER A 31 18.14 -17.42 9.19
N LEU A 32 19.09 -16.60 9.62
CA LEU A 32 18.81 -15.19 9.92
C LEU A 32 18.66 -14.38 8.64
N ILE A 33 17.48 -13.78 8.43
CA ILE A 33 17.18 -12.91 7.30
C ILE A 33 17.59 -11.47 7.60
N GLY A 34 17.24 -10.95 8.79
CA GLY A 34 17.51 -9.58 9.16
C GLY A 34 17.13 -9.24 10.59
N MET A 35 17.42 -7.99 10.97
CA MET A 35 17.00 -7.41 12.25
C MET A 35 15.85 -6.43 12.00
N VAL A 36 14.70 -6.68 12.60
CA VAL A 36 13.52 -5.82 12.50
C VAL A 36 13.54 -4.79 13.62
N TYR A 37 13.44 -3.51 13.25
CA TYR A 37 13.29 -2.41 14.20
C TYR A 37 11.83 -2.28 14.61
N GLU A 38 11.52 -2.67 15.86
CA GLU A 38 10.13 -2.72 16.36
C GLU A 38 9.59 -1.30 16.54
N ALA A 39 8.53 -0.97 15.80
CA ALA A 39 7.87 0.32 15.96
C ALA A 39 7.21 0.45 17.33
N GLY A 40 7.52 1.52 18.04
CA GLY A 40 6.85 1.94 19.26
C GLY A 40 5.82 3.03 19.00
N LYS A 41 5.29 3.60 20.09
CA LYS A 41 4.33 4.70 20.01
C LYS A 41 4.84 5.91 19.21
N PRO A 42 6.11 6.36 19.34
CA PRO A 42 6.62 7.49 18.57
C PRO A 42 6.56 7.27 17.06
N GLU A 43 6.94 6.08 16.58
CA GLU A 43 6.94 5.74 15.17
C GLU A 43 5.50 5.66 14.64
N VAL A 44 4.59 5.05 15.39
CA VAL A 44 3.16 4.98 15.03
C VAL A 44 2.55 6.37 14.96
N ASP A 45 2.79 7.22 15.95
CA ASP A 45 2.29 8.60 15.98
C ASP A 45 2.82 9.41 14.78
N ALA A 46 4.12 9.26 14.46
CA ALA A 46 4.75 9.91 13.31
C ALA A 46 4.14 9.43 11.98
N ALA A 47 3.91 8.12 11.83
CA ALA A 47 3.30 7.55 10.64
C ALA A 47 1.85 8.05 10.44
N VAL A 48 1.06 8.08 11.52
CA VAL A 48 -0.31 8.62 11.49
C VAL A 48 -0.32 10.11 11.17
N ALA A 49 0.59 10.90 11.75
CA ALA A 49 0.71 12.33 11.46
C ALA A 49 1.07 12.57 9.99
N ALA A 50 2.01 11.82 9.43
CA ALA A 50 2.39 11.89 8.03
C ALA A 50 1.21 11.53 7.09
N ALA A 51 0.48 10.46 7.40
CA ALA A 51 -0.69 10.04 6.64
C ALA A 51 -1.81 11.12 6.66
N LYS A 52 -2.08 11.72 7.83
CA LYS A 52 -3.04 12.84 7.95
C LYS A 52 -2.60 14.07 7.16
N ALA A 53 -1.31 14.40 7.18
CA ALA A 53 -0.78 15.52 6.39
C ALA A 53 -0.95 15.28 4.88
N ALA A 54 -0.77 14.05 4.42
CA ALA A 54 -0.95 13.68 3.01
C ALA A 54 -2.39 13.90 2.50
N LEU A 55 -3.42 13.81 3.36
CA LEU A 55 -4.82 14.10 2.98
C LEU A 55 -5.00 15.54 2.53
N HIS A 56 -4.25 16.48 3.09
CA HIS A 56 -4.32 17.92 2.78
C HIS A 56 -3.18 18.36 1.84
N GLY A 57 -2.25 17.44 1.53
CA GLY A 57 -1.12 17.64 0.64
C GLY A 57 -1.46 17.42 -0.85
N PRO A 58 -0.43 17.25 -1.69
CA PRO A 58 -0.60 16.99 -3.12
C PRO A 58 -1.51 15.81 -3.43
N TRP A 59 -1.38 14.69 -2.70
CA TRP A 59 -2.21 13.50 -2.85
C TRP A 59 -3.70 13.78 -2.68
N GLY A 60 -4.06 14.50 -1.61
CA GLY A 60 -5.46 14.83 -1.32
C GLY A 60 -6.12 15.76 -2.36
N LYS A 61 -5.31 16.52 -3.10
CA LYS A 61 -5.77 17.44 -4.17
C LYS A 61 -5.92 16.76 -5.53
N LEU A 62 -5.41 15.53 -5.70
CA LEU A 62 -5.53 14.80 -6.94
C LEU A 62 -6.99 14.39 -7.20
N SER A 63 -7.37 14.36 -8.47
CA SER A 63 -8.63 13.72 -8.90
C SER A 63 -8.60 12.21 -8.61
N VAL A 64 -9.77 11.57 -8.57
CA VAL A 64 -9.86 10.10 -8.47
C VAL A 64 -9.08 9.43 -9.60
N VAL A 65 -9.22 9.96 -10.82
CA VAL A 65 -8.54 9.42 -12.01
C VAL A 65 -7.03 9.49 -11.86
N ASP A 66 -6.48 10.60 -11.36
CA ASP A 66 -5.03 10.75 -11.22
C ASP A 66 -4.48 9.90 -10.08
N ARG A 67 -5.21 9.75 -8.98
CA ARG A 67 -4.85 8.77 -7.93
C ARG A 67 -4.85 7.34 -8.46
N CYS A 68 -5.84 6.97 -9.28
CA CYS A 68 -5.88 5.66 -9.91
C CYS A 68 -4.69 5.43 -10.85
N LYS A 69 -4.27 6.45 -11.64
CA LYS A 69 -3.06 6.33 -12.48
C LYS A 69 -1.80 6.04 -11.66
N MET A 70 -1.64 6.70 -10.50
CA MET A 70 -0.50 6.44 -9.61
C MET A 70 -0.54 5.01 -9.05
N LEU A 71 -1.72 4.51 -8.67
CA LEU A 71 -1.88 3.14 -8.18
C LEU A 71 -1.73 2.09 -9.29
N ASP A 72 -2.16 2.40 -10.53
CA ASP A 72 -1.88 1.55 -11.70
C ASP A 72 -0.36 1.45 -11.95
N GLY A 73 0.39 2.57 -11.78
CA GLY A 73 1.86 2.54 -11.84
C GLY A 73 2.50 1.65 -10.78
N LEU A 74 1.85 1.49 -9.61
CA LEU A 74 2.30 0.54 -8.60
C LEU A 74 2.11 -0.92 -9.06
N VAL A 75 1.02 -1.21 -9.78
CA VAL A 75 0.78 -2.53 -10.40
C VAL A 75 1.90 -2.86 -11.39
N ASP A 76 2.25 -1.89 -12.23
CA ASP A 76 3.33 -2.05 -13.21
C ASP A 76 4.67 -2.31 -12.53
N GLU A 77 4.98 -1.60 -11.44
CA GLU A 77 6.22 -1.79 -10.68
C GLU A 77 6.28 -3.15 -9.97
N ILE A 78 5.17 -3.63 -9.40
CA ILE A 78 5.10 -4.98 -8.82
C ILE A 78 5.40 -6.04 -9.88
N ASN A 79 4.82 -5.91 -11.08
CA ASN A 79 5.04 -6.85 -12.17
C ASN A 79 6.47 -6.76 -12.72
N HIS A 80 7.03 -5.56 -12.84
CA HIS A 80 8.41 -5.33 -13.27
C HIS A 80 9.43 -5.95 -12.31
N ARG A 81 9.16 -5.86 -11.01
CA ARG A 81 10.01 -6.40 -9.95
C ARG A 81 9.51 -7.74 -9.40
N PHE A 82 8.83 -8.51 -10.23
CA PHE A 82 8.21 -9.77 -9.84
C PHE A 82 9.16 -10.71 -9.09
N ASP A 83 10.36 -10.92 -9.61
CA ASP A 83 11.35 -11.82 -9.00
C ASP A 83 11.86 -11.32 -7.65
N ASP A 84 12.03 -10.01 -7.48
CA ASP A 84 12.42 -9.42 -6.18
C ASP A 84 11.36 -9.71 -5.11
N PHE A 85 10.08 -9.49 -5.44
CA PHE A 85 8.97 -9.79 -4.54
C PHE A 85 8.84 -11.29 -4.27
N LEU A 86 9.00 -12.13 -5.29
CA LEU A 86 8.93 -13.58 -5.16
C LEU A 86 10.00 -14.11 -4.21
N GLN A 87 11.24 -13.69 -4.35
CA GLN A 87 12.32 -14.13 -3.47
C GLN A 87 12.12 -13.63 -2.03
N ALA A 88 11.64 -12.40 -1.86
CA ALA A 88 11.34 -11.86 -0.55
C ALA A 88 10.21 -12.61 0.14
N GLU A 89 9.11 -12.92 -0.57
CA GLU A 89 7.97 -13.68 -0.06
C GLU A 89 8.36 -15.09 0.37
N ILE A 90 9.13 -15.81 -0.47
CA ILE A 90 9.61 -17.16 -0.15
C ILE A 90 10.50 -17.14 1.10
N ALA A 91 11.44 -16.20 1.17
CA ALA A 91 12.34 -16.10 2.31
C ALA A 91 11.59 -15.75 3.60
N ASP A 92 10.59 -14.88 3.53
CA ASP A 92 9.84 -14.39 4.68
C ASP A 92 8.84 -15.41 5.24
N THR A 93 8.12 -16.09 4.36
CA THR A 93 6.98 -16.96 4.71
C THR A 93 7.30 -18.45 4.67
N GLY A 94 8.36 -18.84 3.98
CA GLY A 94 8.69 -20.25 3.74
C GLY A 94 7.75 -20.96 2.75
N LYS A 95 6.91 -20.21 2.03
CA LYS A 95 5.98 -20.80 1.05
C LYS A 95 6.72 -21.48 -0.11
N PRO A 96 6.14 -22.55 -0.68
CA PRO A 96 6.64 -23.12 -1.91
C PRO A 96 6.63 -22.08 -3.04
N ALA A 97 7.73 -22.02 -3.79
CA ALA A 97 7.91 -21.06 -4.89
C ALA A 97 6.75 -21.07 -5.89
N HIS A 98 6.18 -22.25 -6.18
CA HIS A 98 5.02 -22.39 -7.06
C HIS A 98 3.79 -21.62 -6.54
N LEU A 99 3.49 -21.67 -5.25
CA LEU A 99 2.36 -20.92 -4.68
C LEU A 99 2.64 -19.42 -4.68
N ALA A 100 3.80 -19.01 -4.25
CA ALA A 100 4.16 -17.59 -4.22
C ALA A 100 4.13 -16.97 -5.63
N SER A 101 4.66 -17.66 -6.64
CA SER A 101 4.72 -17.14 -8.01
C SER A 101 3.37 -17.12 -8.73
N HIS A 102 2.48 -18.07 -8.46
CA HIS A 102 1.20 -18.16 -9.17
C HIS A 102 0.03 -17.54 -8.42
N VAL A 103 0.16 -17.33 -7.13
CA VAL A 103 -0.93 -16.81 -6.29
C VAL A 103 -0.57 -15.50 -5.63
N ASP A 104 0.47 -15.47 -4.78
CA ASP A 104 0.67 -14.33 -3.87
C ASP A 104 1.09 -13.05 -4.59
N ILE A 105 2.13 -13.13 -5.43
CA ILE A 105 2.63 -11.94 -6.13
C ILE A 105 1.65 -11.45 -7.20
N PRO A 106 1.07 -12.31 -8.07
CA PRO A 106 0.05 -11.86 -9.02
C PRO A 106 -1.18 -11.27 -8.33
N ARG A 107 -1.61 -11.85 -7.21
CA ARG A 107 -2.74 -11.35 -6.43
C ARG A 107 -2.46 -9.98 -5.81
N GLY A 108 -1.22 -9.73 -5.37
CA GLY A 108 -0.80 -8.42 -4.88
C GLY A 108 -1.03 -7.32 -5.91
N ALA A 109 -0.56 -7.52 -7.16
CA ALA A 109 -0.79 -6.60 -8.26
C ALA A 109 -2.28 -6.50 -8.64
N ALA A 110 -2.96 -7.64 -8.79
CA ALA A 110 -4.37 -7.70 -9.17
C ALA A 110 -5.30 -6.98 -8.17
N ASN A 111 -5.01 -7.01 -6.87
CA ASN A 111 -5.81 -6.31 -5.87
C ASN A 111 -5.78 -4.79 -6.08
N PHE A 112 -4.64 -4.18 -6.36
CA PHE A 112 -4.58 -2.76 -6.68
C PHE A 112 -5.40 -2.46 -7.94
N LYS A 113 -5.24 -3.27 -8.98
CA LYS A 113 -5.94 -3.09 -10.27
C LYS A 113 -7.45 -3.18 -10.12
N ILE A 114 -7.97 -4.18 -9.40
CA ILE A 114 -9.42 -4.33 -9.21
C ILE A 114 -10.04 -3.14 -8.46
N PHE A 115 -9.34 -2.59 -7.45
CA PHE A 115 -9.84 -1.44 -6.73
C PHE A 115 -9.78 -0.16 -7.56
N THR A 116 -8.73 0.07 -8.36
CA THR A 116 -8.67 1.22 -9.26
C THR A 116 -9.74 1.14 -10.35
N ASP A 117 -9.99 -0.04 -10.91
CA ASP A 117 -11.04 -0.24 -11.92
C ASP A 117 -12.44 -0.07 -11.30
N THR A 118 -12.65 -0.57 -10.09
CA THR A 118 -13.93 -0.42 -9.38
C THR A 118 -14.25 1.04 -9.14
N ILE A 119 -13.33 1.82 -8.60
CA ILE A 119 -13.61 3.25 -8.31
C ILE A 119 -13.75 4.11 -9.56
N LYS A 120 -13.04 3.78 -10.65
CA LYS A 120 -13.20 4.47 -11.94
C LYS A 120 -14.60 4.28 -12.53
N ASN A 121 -15.24 3.14 -12.26
CA ASN A 121 -16.55 2.78 -12.77
C ASN A 121 -17.67 2.94 -11.74
N ALA A 122 -17.36 3.44 -10.52
CA ALA A 122 -18.38 3.71 -9.52
C ALA A 122 -19.32 4.81 -10.02
N SER A 123 -20.61 4.51 -10.10
CA SER A 123 -21.64 5.49 -10.44
C SER A 123 -21.85 6.44 -9.24
N THR A 124 -22.05 7.72 -9.56
CA THR A 124 -22.56 8.71 -8.60
C THR A 124 -24.08 8.82 -8.79
N GLU A 125 -24.80 8.82 -7.67
CA GLU A 125 -26.23 9.12 -7.73
C GLU A 125 -26.42 10.63 -7.95
N SER A 126 -27.19 10.99 -8.98
CA SER A 126 -27.63 12.37 -9.18
C SER A 126 -29.13 12.39 -9.32
N PHE A 127 -29.77 13.34 -8.65
CA PHE A 127 -31.21 13.53 -8.68
C PHE A 127 -31.55 14.90 -9.28
N GLU A 128 -32.50 14.92 -10.19
CA GLU A 128 -33.11 16.14 -10.71
C GLU A 128 -34.53 16.29 -10.16
N MET A 129 -34.83 17.43 -9.58
CA MET A 129 -36.21 17.76 -9.19
C MET A 129 -36.62 19.10 -9.76
N ARG A 130 -37.89 19.26 -10.11
CA ARG A 130 -38.46 20.55 -10.45
C ARG A 130 -38.86 21.29 -9.20
N THR A 131 -38.39 22.50 -9.04
CA THR A 131 -38.78 23.41 -7.98
C THR A 131 -40.12 24.07 -8.29
N PRO A 132 -40.87 24.56 -7.27
CA PRO A 132 -42.19 25.20 -7.49
C PRO A 132 -42.15 26.40 -8.47
N ASP A 133 -41.02 27.07 -8.60
CA ASP A 133 -40.79 28.18 -9.53
C ASP A 133 -40.45 27.72 -10.98
N GLY A 134 -40.52 26.40 -11.23
CA GLY A 134 -40.30 25.81 -12.55
C GLY A 134 -38.83 25.59 -12.93
N LYS A 135 -37.86 25.86 -12.03
CA LYS A 135 -36.44 25.60 -12.26
C LYS A 135 -36.09 24.13 -11.96
N THR A 136 -34.91 23.73 -12.43
CA THR A 136 -34.35 22.42 -12.14
C THR A 136 -33.30 22.55 -11.03
N ALA A 137 -33.46 21.82 -9.94
CA ALA A 137 -32.43 21.63 -8.93
C ALA A 137 -31.79 20.26 -9.13
N ARG A 138 -30.44 20.18 -9.04
CA ARG A 138 -29.66 18.93 -9.11
C ARG A 138 -28.96 18.71 -7.79
N SER A 139 -29.06 17.50 -7.29
CA SER A 139 -28.27 16.99 -6.15
C SER A 139 -27.28 15.93 -6.64
N TYR A 140 -26.05 16.00 -6.14
CA TYR A 140 -24.98 15.07 -6.51
C TYR A 140 -24.55 14.28 -5.28
#